data_8ba2bee6ae2172f66f0d890f8cb3c9d4
#
_entry.id   8ba2bee6ae2172f66f0d890f8cb3c9d4
#
_cell.length_a   1.000
_cell.length_b   1.000
_cell.length_c   1.000
_cell.angle_alpha   90.00
_cell.angle_beta   90.00
_cell.angle_gamma   90.00
#
_symmetry.space_group_name_H-M   'P 1'
#
loop_
_entity.id
_entity.type
_entity.pdbx_description
1 polymer ?
#
loop_
_entity_poly.entity_id
_entity_poly.type
_entity_poly.pdbx_seq_one_letter_code
_entity_poly.pdbx_strand_id
1 'polypeptide(L)'
;MNELLARAALFSAIEAGHPFWSSEISTQGALVVYEKLLSGGYDSIKNEKLISTLRQINADQVLTEIDRYQARLITPIEADWPEQVNDLAAPPIGLIMKGNISALHQPSLAIVGTRNPTSYGARIAGDFAAGFADREWAIVSGGAYGIDSYAHKGALIAEGVTVAVIASGIDINYPAGNTRLFAEICESG
;
A
#
# COMPACT_ATOMS: atom_id res chain seq x y z
N MET A 1 10.09 -21.59 -8.40
CA MET A 1 9.39 -20.63 -7.54
C MET A 1 10.34 -20.18 -6.44
N ASN A 2 10.42 -18.89 -6.11
CA ASN A 2 11.15 -18.37 -4.96
C ASN A 2 10.16 -17.62 -4.06
N GLU A 3 10.61 -17.11 -2.90
CA GLU A 3 9.77 -16.42 -1.92
C GLU A 3 9.05 -15.21 -2.51
N LEU A 4 9.74 -14.37 -3.29
CA LEU A 4 9.16 -13.17 -3.92
C LEU A 4 8.06 -13.53 -4.93
N LEU A 5 8.31 -14.51 -5.80
CA LEU A 5 7.32 -14.96 -6.79
C LEU A 5 6.10 -15.61 -6.12
N ALA A 6 6.32 -16.43 -5.09
CA ALA A 6 5.23 -17.01 -4.32
C ALA A 6 4.39 -15.92 -3.64
N ARG A 7 5.04 -14.91 -3.09
CA ARG A 7 4.38 -13.78 -2.45
C ARG A 7 3.60 -12.93 -3.46
N ALA A 8 4.15 -12.66 -4.64
CA ALA A 8 3.46 -11.94 -5.71
C ALA A 8 2.21 -12.70 -6.19
N ALA A 9 2.29 -14.03 -6.32
CA ALA A 9 1.12 -14.84 -6.67
C ALA A 9 0.04 -14.80 -5.58
N LEU A 10 0.44 -14.98 -4.31
CA LEU A 10 -0.48 -14.92 -3.17
C LEU A 10 -1.09 -13.51 -3.00
N PHE A 11 -0.29 -12.46 -3.18
CA PHE A 11 -0.74 -11.07 -3.14
C PHE A 11 -1.86 -10.79 -4.16
N SER A 12 -1.75 -11.36 -5.35
CA SER A 12 -2.76 -11.20 -6.41
C SER A 12 -4.03 -12.05 -6.18
N ALA A 13 -3.98 -13.06 -5.32
CA ALA A 13 -5.07 -14.02 -5.14
C ALA A 13 -5.79 -13.87 -3.79
N ILE A 14 -5.14 -13.29 -2.80
CA ILE A 14 -5.64 -13.16 -1.42
C ILE A 14 -6.03 -11.71 -1.18
N GLU A 15 -7.19 -11.52 -0.58
CA GLU A 15 -7.63 -10.19 -0.14
C GLU A 15 -6.68 -9.62 0.93
N ALA A 16 -6.28 -8.36 0.77
CA ALA A 16 -5.40 -7.70 1.72
C ALA A 16 -6.01 -7.68 3.13
N GLY A 17 -5.20 -7.95 4.14
CA GLY A 17 -5.64 -7.98 5.53
C GLY A 17 -6.49 -9.21 5.90
N HIS A 18 -6.44 -10.29 5.13
CA HIS A 18 -7.13 -11.54 5.47
C HIS A 18 -6.45 -12.22 6.67
N PRO A 19 -7.10 -12.30 7.87
CA PRO A 19 -6.40 -12.65 9.12
C PRO A 19 -5.68 -14.00 9.08
N PHE A 20 -6.35 -15.03 8.54
CA PHE A 20 -5.78 -16.38 8.45
C PHE A 20 -4.53 -16.40 7.54
N TRP A 21 -4.64 -15.86 6.33
CA TRP A 21 -3.52 -15.90 5.38
C TRP A 21 -2.38 -14.98 5.78
N SER A 22 -2.68 -13.81 6.37
CA SER A 22 -1.67 -12.94 6.94
C SER A 22 -0.83 -13.68 7.99
N SER A 23 -1.48 -14.36 8.93
CA SER A 23 -0.82 -15.14 9.97
C SER A 23 -0.02 -16.33 9.40
N GLU A 24 -0.61 -17.09 8.50
CA GLU A 24 0.06 -18.26 7.88
C GLU A 24 1.34 -17.85 7.13
N ILE A 25 1.25 -16.79 6.30
CA ILE A 25 2.37 -16.31 5.50
C ILE A 25 3.45 -15.68 6.39
N SER A 26 3.06 -14.95 7.43
CA SER A 26 4.01 -14.40 8.39
C SER A 26 4.77 -15.49 9.16
N THR A 27 4.10 -16.59 9.49
CA THR A 27 4.69 -17.67 10.30
C THR A 27 5.54 -18.64 9.47
N GLN A 28 5.09 -19.00 8.27
CA GLN A 28 5.68 -20.08 7.49
C GLN A 28 6.47 -19.60 6.25
N GLY A 29 6.27 -18.34 5.84
CA GLY A 29 6.76 -17.79 4.58
C GLY A 29 5.80 -18.04 3.42
N ALA A 30 5.87 -17.18 2.41
CA ALA A 30 4.96 -17.23 1.28
C ALA A 30 5.19 -18.45 0.40
N LEU A 31 6.42 -18.87 0.21
CA LEU A 31 6.75 -20.05 -0.59
C LEU A 31 6.12 -21.31 -0.01
N VAL A 32 6.26 -21.54 1.30
CA VAL A 32 5.70 -22.72 1.98
C VAL A 32 4.17 -22.72 1.91
N VAL A 33 3.53 -21.56 2.13
CA VAL A 33 2.06 -21.45 2.05
C VAL A 33 1.58 -21.70 0.62
N TYR A 34 2.24 -21.14 -0.38
CA TYR A 34 1.94 -21.36 -1.79
C TYR A 34 2.04 -22.85 -2.18
N GLU A 35 3.13 -23.52 -1.81
CA GLU A 35 3.33 -24.95 -2.09
C GLU A 35 2.28 -25.82 -1.38
N LYS A 36 1.97 -25.54 -0.12
CA LYS A 36 0.92 -26.24 0.62
C LYS A 36 -0.47 -26.08 0.00
N LEU A 37 -0.81 -24.89 -0.50
CA LEU A 37 -2.07 -24.65 -1.20
C LEU A 37 -2.19 -25.52 -2.45
N LEU A 38 -1.13 -25.64 -3.23
CA LEU A 38 -1.15 -26.39 -4.48
C LEU A 38 -1.04 -27.92 -4.29
N SER A 39 -0.41 -28.37 -3.21
CA SER A 39 -0.21 -29.79 -2.90
C SER A 39 -1.29 -30.41 -2.01
N GLY A 40 -2.30 -29.65 -1.58
CA GLY A 40 -3.37 -30.13 -0.71
C GLY A 40 -3.03 -30.11 0.78
N GLY A 41 -2.04 -29.32 1.20
CA GLY A 41 -1.69 -29.12 2.61
C GLY A 41 -2.72 -28.29 3.38
N TYR A 42 -3.68 -27.67 2.68
CA TYR A 42 -4.88 -27.03 3.24
C TYR A 42 -6.15 -27.70 2.69
N ASP A 43 -7.28 -27.48 3.35
CA ASP A 43 -8.60 -28.00 2.92
C ASP A 43 -8.90 -27.53 1.49
N SER A 44 -8.82 -28.45 0.54
CA SER A 44 -8.96 -28.16 -0.89
C SER A 44 -10.36 -27.71 -1.28
N ILE A 45 -11.40 -28.15 -0.54
CA ILE A 45 -12.79 -27.78 -0.81
C ILE A 45 -13.03 -26.33 -0.38
N LYS A 46 -12.59 -25.96 0.82
CA LYS A 46 -12.71 -24.59 1.32
C LYS A 46 -11.90 -23.59 0.52
N ASN A 47 -10.78 -24.01 -0.05
CA ASN A 47 -9.83 -23.15 -0.78
C ASN A 47 -9.86 -23.36 -2.29
N GLU A 48 -10.89 -24.04 -2.84
CA GLU A 48 -10.98 -24.37 -4.27
C GLU A 48 -10.81 -23.16 -5.17
N LYS A 49 -11.51 -22.07 -4.88
CA LYS A 49 -11.42 -20.82 -5.66
C LYS A 49 -10.01 -20.21 -5.61
N LEU A 50 -9.40 -20.15 -4.42
CA LEU A 50 -8.05 -19.62 -4.25
C LEU A 50 -7.02 -20.48 -5.02
N ILE A 51 -7.09 -21.80 -4.87
CA ILE A 51 -6.21 -22.75 -5.57
C ILE A 51 -6.36 -22.63 -7.08
N SER A 52 -7.61 -22.55 -7.58
CA SER A 52 -7.88 -22.35 -9.00
C SER A 52 -7.28 -21.04 -9.53
N THR A 53 -7.44 -19.96 -8.78
CA THR A 53 -6.86 -18.65 -9.11
C THR A 53 -5.33 -18.71 -9.14
N LEU A 54 -4.70 -19.29 -8.11
CA LEU A 54 -3.23 -19.40 -8.03
C LEU A 54 -2.64 -20.20 -9.19
N ARG A 55 -3.33 -21.24 -9.69
CA ARG A 55 -2.89 -22.04 -10.86
C ARG A 55 -2.88 -21.24 -12.16
N GLN A 56 -3.63 -20.15 -12.25
CA GLN A 56 -3.73 -19.29 -13.43
C GLN A 56 -2.79 -18.08 -13.37
N ILE A 57 -2.30 -17.72 -12.17
CA ILE A 57 -1.42 -16.59 -11.99
C ILE A 57 0.00 -16.92 -12.46
N ASN A 58 0.52 -16.07 -13.33
CA ASN A 58 1.95 -16.01 -13.64
C ASN A 58 2.60 -14.92 -12.79
N ALA A 59 3.34 -15.31 -11.76
CA ALA A 59 3.94 -14.39 -10.80
C ALA A 59 4.98 -13.44 -11.43
N ASP A 60 5.76 -13.90 -12.42
CA ASP A 60 6.70 -13.05 -13.16
C ASP A 60 5.96 -11.96 -13.93
N GLN A 61 4.81 -12.32 -14.50
CA GLN A 61 3.95 -11.37 -15.22
C GLN A 61 3.35 -10.33 -14.28
N VAL A 62 2.96 -10.72 -13.06
CA VAL A 62 2.49 -9.79 -12.02
C VAL A 62 3.57 -8.75 -11.69
N LEU A 63 4.80 -9.18 -11.44
CA LEU A 63 5.91 -8.27 -11.15
C LEU A 63 6.23 -7.37 -12.34
N THR A 64 6.19 -7.92 -13.56
CA THR A 64 6.40 -7.14 -14.79
C THR A 64 5.33 -6.06 -14.97
N GLU A 65 4.07 -6.39 -14.68
CA GLU A 65 2.98 -5.40 -14.76
C GLU A 65 3.17 -4.28 -13.71
N ILE A 66 3.54 -4.62 -12.47
CA ILE A 66 3.84 -3.62 -11.44
C ILE A 66 4.97 -2.68 -11.90
N ASP A 67 6.05 -3.23 -12.45
CA ASP A 67 7.21 -2.47 -12.94
C ASP A 67 6.84 -1.51 -14.09
N ARG A 68 5.89 -1.86 -14.96
CA ARG A 68 5.39 -0.97 -16.04
C ARG A 68 4.81 0.34 -15.51
N TYR A 69 4.27 0.34 -14.28
CA TYR A 69 3.78 1.55 -13.63
C TYR A 69 4.87 2.29 -12.84
N GLN A 70 6.15 1.91 -13.02
CA GLN A 70 7.27 2.44 -12.22
C GLN A 70 7.05 2.24 -10.72
N ALA A 71 6.45 1.12 -10.38
CA ALA A 71 6.15 0.70 -9.02
C ALA A 71 6.86 -0.62 -8.71
N ARG A 72 6.95 -0.97 -7.43
CA ARG A 72 7.47 -2.27 -7.01
C ARG A 72 6.63 -2.87 -5.89
N LEU A 73 6.64 -4.20 -5.80
CA LEU A 73 6.12 -4.91 -4.65
C LEU A 73 7.18 -4.91 -3.55
N ILE A 74 6.89 -4.30 -2.42
CA ILE A 74 7.71 -4.39 -1.19
C ILE A 74 7.07 -5.38 -0.23
N THR A 75 7.90 -6.09 0.51
CA THR A 75 7.49 -7.22 1.32
C THR A 75 8.09 -7.17 2.72
N PRO A 76 7.48 -7.82 3.74
CA PRO A 76 7.95 -7.78 5.12
C PRO A 76 9.36 -8.31 5.37
N ILE A 77 9.99 -8.96 4.38
CA ILE A 77 11.35 -9.47 4.47
C ILE A 77 12.40 -8.50 3.94
N GLU A 78 11.98 -7.35 3.40
CA GLU A 78 12.87 -6.34 2.84
C GLU A 78 13.12 -5.22 3.84
N ALA A 79 14.31 -4.61 3.77
CA ALA A 79 14.69 -3.48 4.61
C ALA A 79 13.79 -2.24 4.40
N ASP A 80 13.19 -2.15 3.22
CA ASP A 80 12.30 -1.05 2.83
C ASP A 80 10.85 -1.21 3.37
N TRP A 81 10.56 -2.29 4.09
CA TRP A 81 9.24 -2.50 4.67
C TRP A 81 8.98 -1.53 5.82
N PRO A 82 7.86 -0.79 5.83
CA PRO A 82 7.49 0.09 6.94
C PRO A 82 7.05 -0.75 8.13
N GLU A 83 7.88 -0.85 9.17
CA GLU A 83 7.63 -1.72 10.33
C GLU A 83 6.31 -1.46 11.03
N GLN A 84 5.82 -0.22 11.01
CA GLN A 84 4.54 0.17 11.62
C GLN A 84 3.34 -0.58 11.03
N VAL A 85 3.46 -1.09 9.81
CA VAL A 85 2.40 -1.90 9.18
C VAL A 85 2.21 -3.23 9.91
N ASN A 86 3.23 -3.72 10.61
CA ASN A 86 3.16 -4.95 11.41
C ASN A 86 2.30 -4.81 12.67
N ASP A 87 1.97 -3.59 13.11
CA ASP A 87 1.08 -3.33 14.25
C ASP A 87 -0.40 -3.62 13.91
N LEU A 88 -0.72 -3.79 12.64
CA LEU A 88 -2.07 -4.18 12.22
C LEU A 88 -2.39 -5.61 12.68
N ALA A 89 -3.63 -5.84 13.11
CA ALA A 89 -4.11 -7.17 13.53
C ALA A 89 -3.98 -8.24 12.41
N ALA A 90 -4.02 -7.81 11.16
CA ALA A 90 -3.78 -8.63 9.98
C ALA A 90 -2.97 -7.82 8.96
N PRO A 91 -1.64 -7.76 9.09
CA PRO A 91 -0.79 -7.02 8.16
C PRO A 91 -0.94 -7.52 6.72
N PRO A 92 -0.88 -6.66 5.72
CA PRO A 92 -0.84 -7.09 4.33
C PRO A 92 0.44 -7.89 4.06
N ILE A 93 0.36 -8.85 3.14
CA ILE A 93 1.49 -9.70 2.79
C ILE A 93 2.51 -9.02 1.87
N GLY A 94 2.19 -7.85 1.39
CA GLY A 94 3.01 -6.97 0.56
C GLY A 94 2.29 -5.65 0.32
N LEU A 95 3.04 -4.64 -0.14
CA LEU A 95 2.53 -3.34 -0.58
C LEU A 95 3.08 -3.02 -1.96
N ILE A 96 2.26 -2.46 -2.84
CA ILE A 96 2.77 -1.89 -4.09
C ILE A 96 3.11 -0.43 -3.83
N MET A 97 4.35 -0.06 -4.08
CA MET A 97 4.90 1.26 -3.80
C MET A 97 5.37 1.92 -5.10
N LYS A 98 5.08 3.21 -5.24
CA LYS A 98 5.56 4.09 -6.30
C LYS A 98 6.04 5.40 -5.71
N GLY A 99 7.16 5.92 -6.20
CA GLY A 99 7.79 7.15 -5.70
C GLY A 99 8.99 6.88 -4.80
N ASN A 100 9.28 7.79 -3.88
CA ASN A 100 10.44 7.73 -3.03
C ASN A 100 10.21 6.83 -1.80
N ILE A 101 10.90 5.69 -1.75
CA ILE A 101 10.74 4.71 -0.67
C ILE A 101 11.21 5.23 0.69
N SER A 102 12.16 6.17 0.72
CA SER A 102 12.66 6.72 1.99
C SER A 102 11.58 7.46 2.78
N ALA A 103 10.51 7.89 2.11
CA ALA A 103 9.33 8.49 2.74
C ALA A 103 8.67 7.58 3.79
N LEU A 104 8.76 6.25 3.60
CA LEU A 104 8.15 5.27 4.49
C LEU A 104 8.89 5.11 5.83
N HIS A 105 10.12 5.63 5.95
CA HIS A 105 10.97 5.50 7.15
C HIS A 105 11.01 6.79 7.98
N GLN A 106 10.37 7.86 7.52
CA GLN A 106 10.30 9.10 8.27
C GLN A 106 9.25 9.01 9.41
N PRO A 107 9.44 9.76 10.50
CA PRO A 107 8.35 10.01 11.43
C PRO A 107 7.14 10.51 10.65
N SER A 108 5.97 9.97 10.91
CA SER A 108 4.80 10.27 10.09
C SER A 108 3.57 10.62 10.91
N LEU A 109 2.70 11.45 10.34
CA LEU A 109 1.40 11.82 10.89
C LEU A 109 0.30 11.54 9.88
N ALA A 110 -0.69 10.75 10.27
CA ALA A 110 -1.88 10.54 9.46
C ALA A 110 -2.86 11.71 9.64
N ILE A 111 -3.25 12.36 8.54
CA ILE A 111 -4.30 13.38 8.50
C ILE A 111 -5.41 12.90 7.59
N VAL A 112 -6.55 12.57 8.16
CA VAL A 112 -7.71 12.02 7.44
C VAL A 112 -9.00 12.70 7.87
N GLY A 113 -10.03 12.64 7.02
CA GLY A 113 -11.30 13.23 7.42
C GLY A 113 -12.38 13.19 6.33
N THR A 114 -13.34 14.09 6.48
CA THR A 114 -14.50 14.16 5.59
C THR A 114 -14.12 14.51 4.14
N ARG A 115 -14.83 13.90 3.19
CA ARG A 115 -14.71 14.23 1.76
C ARG A 115 -15.32 15.58 1.36
N ASN A 116 -16.12 16.17 2.25
CA ASN A 116 -16.75 17.47 2.05
C ASN A 116 -16.51 18.39 3.28
N PRO A 117 -15.29 18.89 3.46
CA PRO A 117 -14.94 19.74 4.59
C PRO A 117 -15.52 21.14 4.46
N THR A 118 -15.72 21.80 5.60
CA THR A 118 -15.90 23.24 5.63
C THR A 118 -14.59 23.93 5.21
N SER A 119 -14.68 25.22 4.82
CA SER A 119 -13.49 26.01 4.50
C SER A 119 -12.51 26.10 5.69
N TYR A 120 -13.04 26.11 6.92
CA TYR A 120 -12.23 26.05 8.13
C TYR A 120 -11.48 24.71 8.25
N GLY A 121 -12.18 23.56 8.11
CA GLY A 121 -11.58 22.25 8.21
C GLY A 121 -10.52 22.01 7.11
N ALA A 122 -10.79 22.44 5.88
CA ALA A 122 -9.85 22.38 4.77
C ALA A 122 -8.56 23.16 5.06
N ARG A 123 -8.70 24.40 5.56
CA ARG A 123 -7.55 25.23 5.94
C ARG A 123 -6.75 24.60 7.08
N ILE A 124 -7.40 24.15 8.14
CA ILE A 124 -6.71 23.52 9.29
C ILE A 124 -5.94 22.27 8.87
N ALA A 125 -6.51 21.43 8.00
CA ALA A 125 -5.82 20.25 7.49
C ALA A 125 -4.54 20.61 6.72
N GLY A 126 -4.60 21.64 5.87
CA GLY A 126 -3.44 22.15 5.15
C GLY A 126 -2.39 22.77 6.08
N ASP A 127 -2.83 23.63 7.03
CA ASP A 127 -1.95 24.30 8.00
C ASP A 127 -1.21 23.28 8.89
N PHE A 128 -1.91 22.25 9.38
CA PHE A 128 -1.27 21.17 10.13
C PHE A 128 -0.28 20.36 9.29
N ALA A 129 -0.68 19.98 8.08
CA ALA A 129 0.20 19.25 7.18
C ALA A 129 1.50 20.03 6.89
N ALA A 130 1.39 21.31 6.54
CA ALA A 130 2.55 22.17 6.34
C ALA A 130 3.41 22.28 7.60
N GLY A 131 2.78 22.54 8.77
CA GLY A 131 3.51 22.70 10.02
C GLY A 131 4.24 21.44 10.51
N PHE A 132 3.75 20.24 10.20
CA PHE A 132 4.45 19.00 10.47
C PHE A 132 5.52 18.68 9.42
N ALA A 133 5.23 18.97 8.15
CA ALA A 133 6.19 18.82 7.05
C ALA A 133 7.43 19.72 7.28
N ASP A 134 7.27 20.96 7.74
CA ASP A 134 8.36 21.86 8.15
C ASP A 134 9.24 21.29 9.29
N ARG A 135 8.77 20.24 9.97
CA ARG A 135 9.49 19.54 11.05
C ARG A 135 9.98 18.16 10.63
N GLU A 136 10.08 17.95 9.32
CA GLU A 136 10.56 16.69 8.72
C GLU A 136 9.67 15.48 9.04
N TRP A 137 8.36 15.70 9.28
CA TRP A 137 7.39 14.63 9.40
C TRP A 137 6.71 14.36 8.07
N ALA A 138 6.67 13.12 7.65
CA ALA A 138 5.89 12.71 6.49
C ALA A 138 4.38 12.78 6.79
N ILE A 139 3.61 13.35 5.89
CA ILE A 139 2.15 13.39 6.00
C ILE A 139 1.56 12.19 5.28
N VAL A 140 0.81 11.36 6.00
CA VAL A 140 0.15 10.17 5.45
C VAL A 140 -1.34 10.43 5.33
N SER A 141 -1.93 10.16 4.17
CA SER A 141 -3.38 10.26 3.96
C SER A 141 -3.88 9.29 2.90
N GLY A 142 -5.21 9.18 2.73
CA GLY A 142 -5.82 8.21 1.81
C GLY A 142 -5.98 8.72 0.36
N GLY A 143 -5.67 9.98 0.08
CA GLY A 143 -5.80 10.56 -1.26
C GLY A 143 -7.24 10.84 -1.71
N ALA A 144 -8.25 10.74 -0.83
CA ALA A 144 -9.63 11.06 -1.14
C ALA A 144 -9.85 12.56 -1.37
N TYR A 145 -11.03 12.94 -1.89
CA TYR A 145 -11.44 14.34 -1.86
C TYR A 145 -11.55 14.85 -0.43
N GLY A 146 -11.46 16.17 -0.24
CA GLY A 146 -11.62 16.81 1.05
C GLY A 146 -10.34 16.83 1.89
N ILE A 147 -10.44 16.47 3.15
CA ILE A 147 -9.33 16.61 4.13
C ILE A 147 -8.05 15.97 3.62
N ASP A 148 -8.12 14.77 3.04
CA ASP A 148 -6.95 14.06 2.52
C ASP A 148 -6.21 14.87 1.46
N SER A 149 -6.96 15.42 0.48
CA SER A 149 -6.38 16.27 -0.57
C SER A 149 -5.76 17.56 -0.01
N TYR A 150 -6.35 18.16 1.02
CA TYR A 150 -5.81 19.36 1.65
C TYR A 150 -4.55 19.05 2.47
N ALA A 151 -4.51 17.90 3.13
CA ALA A 151 -3.34 17.44 3.86
C ALA A 151 -2.14 17.24 2.91
N HIS A 152 -2.34 16.48 1.82
CA HIS A 152 -1.27 16.31 0.82
C HIS A 152 -0.80 17.63 0.22
N LYS A 153 -1.72 18.50 -0.18
CA LYS A 153 -1.36 19.82 -0.74
C LYS A 153 -0.61 20.70 0.27
N GLY A 154 -1.00 20.66 1.54
CA GLY A 154 -0.31 21.39 2.60
C GLY A 154 1.14 20.94 2.75
N ALA A 155 1.39 19.63 2.76
CA ALA A 155 2.73 19.08 2.81
C ALA A 155 3.56 19.45 1.57
N LEU A 156 2.98 19.31 0.36
CA LEU A 156 3.67 19.65 -0.90
C LEU A 156 3.99 21.15 -1.00
N ILE A 157 3.11 22.06 -0.53
CA ILE A 157 3.37 23.50 -0.50
C ILE A 157 4.54 23.84 0.44
N ALA A 158 4.70 23.09 1.53
CA ALA A 158 5.81 23.22 2.45
C ALA A 158 7.08 22.47 1.96
N GLU A 159 7.09 21.98 0.71
CA GLU A 159 8.19 21.17 0.15
C GLU A 159 8.55 19.94 0.99
N GLY A 160 7.55 19.43 1.77
CA GLY A 160 7.71 18.30 2.65
C GLY A 160 7.24 16.99 2.04
N VAL A 161 7.52 15.89 2.75
CA VAL A 161 7.21 14.54 2.31
C VAL A 161 5.75 14.19 2.59
N THR A 162 5.08 13.56 1.64
CA THR A 162 3.73 13.03 1.83
C THR A 162 3.52 11.68 1.13
N VAL A 163 2.77 10.80 1.78
CA VAL A 163 2.51 9.43 1.32
C VAL A 163 1.01 9.20 1.18
N ALA A 164 0.56 8.84 0.00
CA ALA A 164 -0.82 8.45 -0.25
C ALA A 164 -0.99 6.93 -0.12
N VAL A 165 -1.81 6.48 0.84
CA VAL A 165 -2.19 5.08 1.01
C VAL A 165 -3.55 4.86 0.37
N ILE A 166 -3.56 4.24 -0.80
CA ILE A 166 -4.76 4.06 -1.62
C ILE A 166 -5.19 2.58 -1.66
N ALA A 167 -6.49 2.35 -1.77
CA ALA A 167 -7.07 1.00 -1.89
C ALA A 167 -7.38 0.60 -3.35
N SER A 168 -7.28 1.53 -4.29
CA SER A 168 -7.35 1.22 -5.72
C SER A 168 -6.04 0.58 -6.20
N GLY A 169 -6.09 -0.16 -7.31
CA GLY A 169 -4.87 -0.65 -7.95
C GLY A 169 -3.95 0.50 -8.35
N ILE A 170 -2.66 0.21 -8.48
CA ILE A 170 -1.65 1.22 -8.87
C ILE A 170 -1.90 1.81 -10.27
N ASP A 171 -2.66 1.11 -11.08
CA ASP A 171 -3.13 1.48 -12.41
C ASP A 171 -4.36 2.39 -12.40
N ILE A 172 -5.01 2.59 -11.24
CA ILE A 172 -6.26 3.33 -11.11
C ILE A 172 -6.11 4.52 -10.18
N ASN A 173 -6.07 5.73 -10.74
CA ASN A 173 -6.12 6.96 -9.95
C ASN A 173 -7.55 7.22 -9.46
N TYR A 174 -7.82 6.91 -8.20
CA TYR A 174 -9.11 7.18 -7.59
C TYR A 174 -8.98 8.02 -6.31
N PRO A 175 -9.70 9.16 -6.24
CA PRO A 175 -10.62 9.70 -7.24
C PRO A 175 -9.88 10.32 -8.45
N ALA A 176 -10.46 10.20 -9.64
CA ALA A 176 -9.85 10.68 -10.88
C ALA A 176 -9.47 12.18 -10.87
N GLY A 177 -10.21 13.00 -10.12
CA GLY A 177 -9.89 14.43 -9.96
C GLY A 177 -8.60 14.70 -9.20
N ASN A 178 -8.03 13.72 -8.49
CA ASN A 178 -6.75 13.82 -7.77
C ASN A 178 -5.57 13.24 -8.57
N THR A 179 -5.76 12.88 -9.85
CA THR A 179 -4.68 12.31 -10.69
C THR A 179 -3.41 13.17 -10.69
N ARG A 180 -3.57 14.50 -10.82
CA ARG A 180 -2.44 15.42 -10.77
C ARG A 180 -1.77 15.43 -9.40
N LEU A 181 -2.56 15.43 -8.32
CA LEU A 181 -2.05 15.37 -6.95
C LEU A 181 -1.24 14.07 -6.71
N PHE A 182 -1.71 12.93 -7.18
CA PHE A 182 -0.96 11.68 -7.08
C PHE A 182 0.36 11.71 -7.86
N ALA A 183 0.38 12.36 -9.04
CA ALA A 183 1.63 12.54 -9.77
C ALA A 183 2.63 13.40 -8.97
N GLU A 184 2.18 14.53 -8.42
CA GLU A 184 3.01 15.42 -7.58
C GLU A 184 3.52 14.69 -6.32
N ILE A 185 2.70 13.85 -5.66
CA ILE A 185 3.12 13.02 -4.53
C ILE A 185 4.22 12.02 -4.95
N CYS A 186 4.09 11.36 -6.11
CA CYS A 186 5.10 10.41 -6.58
C CYS A 186 6.42 11.06 -6.97
N GLU A 187 6.42 12.34 -7.38
CA GLU A 187 7.59 13.09 -7.82
C GLU A 187 8.35 13.76 -6.66
N SER A 188 7.63 14.23 -5.65
CA SER A 188 8.14 15.08 -4.58
C SER A 188 7.96 14.48 -3.18
N GLY A 189 7.12 13.48 -3.04
CA GLY A 189 6.77 12.85 -1.77
C GLY A 189 7.73 11.75 -1.33
#